data_1cf742399f14fef9cb4dadfaa1b5cea7
#
_entry.id   1cf742399f14fef9cb4dadfaa1b5cea7
#
_cell.length_a   1.000
_cell.length_b   1.000
_cell.length_c   1.000
_cell.angle_alpha   90.00
_cell.angle_beta   90.00
_cell.angle_gamma   90.00
#
_symmetry.space_group_name_H-M   'P 1'
#
loop_
_entity.id
_entity.type
_entity.pdbx_description
1 polymer ?
#
loop_
_entity_poly.entity_id
_entity_poly.type
_entity_poly.pdbx_seq_one_letter_code
_entity_poly.pdbx_strand_id
1 'polypeptide(L)'
;MTLLRASLLPLALLVPALMALACALYVRRRRRVAAALGERHLVRRLTSRDLHAIPWRRVATMLLAALALGLAAADPRWGSAEEAMHTAGRDVVLVLDASNSMLVEDVRPSRLAQQRAAAHRLARALEHDRLGVVVFAGRASVLAPPTRDLRAVEMYIDAVEPGIAPQTGTAIGAGIRQATSLLAAAPERGGGRLVVLISDGEPLDPEEEQPAALVAARRAAGLGVVIHTLGVGTPEGGPVPQVDPQTGRREGYKTDPFTGQTAVSRLDEEMLRLIASETRGSYHHLADAGALEALLARLGAAEAPARAAGGGSTGGARAPRYAWFVGLALLLLAADAVAERRAHPAPRQA
;
A
#
# COMPACT_ATOMS: atom_id res chain seq x y z
N MET A 1 -17.95 13.47 -10.72
CA MET A 1 -17.15 12.78 -11.74
C MET A 1 -15.93 13.64 -12.01
N THR A 2 -14.73 13.14 -11.81
CA THR A 2 -13.48 13.84 -12.14
C THR A 2 -12.72 13.00 -13.15
N LEU A 3 -12.12 13.65 -14.13
CA LEU A 3 -11.23 13.00 -15.10
C LEU A 3 -9.80 13.33 -14.70
N LEU A 4 -9.00 12.30 -14.39
CA LEU A 4 -7.61 12.51 -13.96
C LEU A 4 -6.74 13.07 -15.10
N ARG A 5 -7.07 12.68 -16.34
CA ARG A 5 -6.33 13.07 -17.54
C ARG A 5 -7.24 13.79 -18.52
N ALA A 6 -7.81 14.91 -18.10
CA ALA A 6 -8.67 15.73 -18.96
C ALA A 6 -7.96 16.17 -20.26
N SER A 7 -6.63 16.26 -20.25
CA SER A 7 -5.80 16.53 -21.43
C SER A 7 -5.88 15.44 -22.50
N LEU A 8 -6.30 14.21 -22.17
CA LEU A 8 -6.48 13.12 -23.11
C LEU A 8 -7.92 13.04 -23.69
N LEU A 9 -8.85 13.85 -23.23
CA LEU A 9 -10.19 13.95 -23.81
C LEU A 9 -10.20 14.26 -25.34
N PRO A 10 -9.38 15.18 -25.86
CA PRO A 10 -9.28 15.38 -27.29
C PRO A 10 -8.83 14.13 -28.04
N LEU A 11 -7.92 13.33 -27.45
CA LEU A 11 -7.44 12.07 -28.02
C LEU A 11 -8.55 11.01 -28.00
N ALA A 12 -9.38 10.98 -26.96
CA ALA A 12 -10.54 10.09 -26.85
C ALA A 12 -11.60 10.32 -27.94
N LEU A 13 -11.72 11.55 -28.44
CA LEU A 13 -12.59 11.90 -29.55
C LEU A 13 -11.88 11.76 -30.91
N LEU A 14 -10.56 11.99 -30.96
CA LEU A 14 -9.78 11.91 -32.17
C LEU A 14 -9.75 10.49 -32.77
N VAL A 15 -9.61 9.46 -31.93
CA VAL A 15 -9.55 8.06 -32.38
C VAL A 15 -10.85 7.60 -33.05
N PRO A 16 -12.06 7.81 -32.46
CA PRO A 16 -13.31 7.51 -33.14
C PRO A 16 -13.52 8.36 -34.40
N ALA A 17 -13.10 9.65 -34.38
CA ALA A 17 -13.22 10.53 -35.54
C ALA A 17 -12.34 10.06 -36.72
N LEU A 18 -11.08 9.68 -36.46
CA LEU A 18 -10.20 9.09 -37.48
C LEU A 18 -10.75 7.77 -38.00
N MET A 19 -11.33 6.94 -37.15
CA MET A 19 -11.94 5.69 -37.55
C MET A 19 -13.23 5.91 -38.39
N ALA A 20 -14.04 6.90 -38.02
CA ALA A 20 -15.19 7.30 -38.83
C ALA A 20 -14.77 7.82 -40.20
N LEU A 21 -13.72 8.64 -40.26
CA LEU A 21 -13.14 9.13 -41.52
C LEU A 21 -12.62 7.98 -42.37
N ALA A 22 -11.86 7.04 -41.79
CA ALA A 22 -11.35 5.85 -42.51
C ALA A 22 -12.50 4.98 -43.05
N CYS A 23 -13.56 4.77 -42.23
CA CYS A 23 -14.79 4.07 -42.69
C CYS A 23 -15.47 4.83 -43.84
N ALA A 24 -15.61 6.15 -43.76
CA ALA A 24 -16.20 6.96 -44.82
C ALA A 24 -15.41 6.89 -46.11
N LEU A 25 -14.07 6.97 -46.02
CA LEU A 25 -13.17 6.82 -47.17
C LEU A 25 -13.26 5.41 -47.78
N TYR A 26 -13.29 4.37 -46.93
CA TYR A 26 -13.49 2.99 -47.37
C TYR A 26 -14.82 2.80 -48.12
N VAL A 27 -15.91 3.32 -47.56
CA VAL A 27 -17.23 3.27 -48.17
C VAL A 27 -17.26 4.03 -49.49
N ARG A 28 -16.65 5.24 -49.55
CA ARG A 28 -16.52 6.01 -50.80
C ARG A 28 -15.74 5.24 -51.84
N ARG A 29 -14.60 4.66 -51.50
CA ARG A 29 -13.75 3.85 -52.39
C ARG A 29 -14.54 2.63 -52.89
N ARG A 30 -15.22 1.92 -52.02
CA ARG A 30 -16.04 0.74 -52.34
C ARG A 30 -17.17 1.10 -53.30
N ARG A 31 -17.86 2.23 -53.11
CA ARG A 31 -18.90 2.72 -53.99
C ARG A 31 -18.36 3.07 -55.39
N ARG A 32 -17.16 3.69 -55.46
CA ARG A 32 -16.48 4.01 -56.72
C ARG A 32 -16.13 2.73 -57.49
N VAL A 33 -15.54 1.77 -56.84
CA VAL A 33 -15.20 0.48 -57.45
C VAL A 33 -16.45 -0.26 -57.92
N ALA A 34 -17.51 -0.27 -57.10
CA ALA A 34 -18.77 -0.90 -57.46
C ALA A 34 -19.45 -0.22 -58.68
N ALA A 35 -19.34 1.10 -58.80
CA ALA A 35 -19.85 1.87 -59.94
C ALA A 35 -19.04 1.62 -61.23
N ALA A 36 -17.73 1.35 -61.09
CA ALA A 36 -16.83 1.05 -62.21
C ALA A 36 -17.03 -0.39 -62.78
N LEU A 37 -17.57 -1.30 -61.95
CA LEU A 37 -17.84 -2.70 -62.33
C LEU A 37 -19.12 -2.90 -63.14
N GLY A 38 -19.94 -1.87 -63.34
CA GLY A 38 -21.17 -1.91 -64.14
C GLY A 38 -22.48 -1.79 -63.35
N GLU A 39 -23.60 -2.12 -64.00
CA GLU A 39 -24.91 -1.99 -63.37
C GLU A 39 -25.11 -2.89 -62.14
N ARG A 40 -25.76 -2.35 -61.11
CA ARG A 40 -26.00 -3.03 -59.84
C ARG A 40 -26.57 -4.43 -59.95
N HIS A 41 -27.45 -4.66 -60.91
CA HIS A 41 -28.16 -5.94 -61.05
C HIS A 41 -27.21 -7.03 -61.60
N LEU A 42 -26.28 -6.69 -62.49
CA LEU A 42 -25.29 -7.62 -63.07
C LEU A 42 -24.21 -7.99 -62.03
N VAL A 43 -23.70 -7.02 -61.29
CA VAL A 43 -22.75 -7.23 -60.20
C VAL A 43 -23.31 -8.14 -59.09
N ARG A 44 -24.62 -8.02 -58.79
CA ARG A 44 -25.30 -8.84 -57.79
C ARG A 44 -25.48 -10.29 -58.20
N ARG A 45 -25.55 -10.58 -59.52
CA ARG A 45 -25.61 -11.95 -60.04
C ARG A 45 -24.27 -12.66 -60.08
N LEU A 46 -23.18 -11.89 -60.16
CA LEU A 46 -21.80 -12.39 -60.30
C LEU A 46 -21.08 -12.53 -58.96
N THR A 47 -21.56 -11.84 -57.91
CA THR A 47 -20.94 -11.87 -56.59
C THR A 47 -21.92 -12.37 -55.52
N SER A 48 -21.49 -13.33 -54.72
CA SER A 48 -22.26 -13.86 -53.58
C SER A 48 -22.47 -12.84 -52.45
N ARG A 49 -21.83 -11.66 -52.51
CA ARG A 49 -21.93 -10.55 -51.54
C ARG A 49 -22.45 -9.29 -52.22
N ASP A 50 -23.44 -8.65 -51.59
CA ASP A 50 -23.91 -7.34 -52.01
C ASP A 50 -22.83 -6.27 -51.74
N LEU A 51 -22.02 -5.97 -52.78
CA LEU A 51 -20.93 -4.99 -52.71
C LEU A 51 -21.42 -3.57 -52.38
N HIS A 52 -22.72 -3.32 -52.47
CA HIS A 52 -23.32 -2.02 -52.18
C HIS A 52 -23.83 -1.95 -50.72
N ALA A 53 -24.00 -3.06 -50.03
CA ALA A 53 -24.47 -3.08 -48.68
C ALA A 53 -23.33 -2.66 -47.72
N ILE A 54 -23.56 -1.57 -46.97
CA ILE A 54 -22.65 -1.11 -45.93
C ILE A 54 -23.01 -1.86 -44.66
N PRO A 55 -22.06 -2.52 -44.01
CA PRO A 55 -22.33 -3.19 -42.74
C PRO A 55 -22.42 -2.16 -41.58
N TRP A 56 -23.51 -1.35 -41.59
CA TRP A 56 -23.71 -0.28 -40.62
C TRP A 56 -23.61 -0.76 -39.17
N ARG A 57 -24.07 -1.98 -38.89
CA ARG A 57 -23.93 -2.57 -37.52
C ARG A 57 -22.47 -2.67 -37.12
N ARG A 58 -21.59 -3.18 -37.99
CA ARG A 58 -20.15 -3.33 -37.73
C ARG A 58 -19.46 -1.98 -37.59
N VAL A 59 -19.80 -1.01 -38.41
CA VAL A 59 -19.27 0.35 -38.29
C VAL A 59 -19.68 0.97 -36.94
N ALA A 60 -20.95 0.80 -36.56
CA ALA A 60 -21.46 1.33 -35.30
C ALA A 60 -20.79 0.66 -34.07
N THR A 61 -20.65 -0.68 -34.06
CA THR A 61 -20.00 -1.41 -32.95
C THR A 61 -18.55 -1.02 -32.80
N MET A 62 -17.80 -0.89 -33.91
CA MET A 62 -16.42 -0.46 -33.90
C MET A 62 -16.27 0.99 -33.39
N LEU A 63 -17.14 1.91 -33.81
CA LEU A 63 -17.11 3.30 -33.33
C LEU A 63 -17.46 3.39 -31.86
N LEU A 64 -18.44 2.63 -31.37
CA LEU A 64 -18.79 2.58 -29.95
C LEU A 64 -17.68 1.97 -29.11
N ALA A 65 -17.04 0.91 -29.59
CA ALA A 65 -15.90 0.29 -28.91
C ALA A 65 -14.70 1.26 -28.83
N ALA A 66 -14.40 1.99 -29.91
CA ALA A 66 -13.35 2.99 -29.92
C ALA A 66 -13.65 4.15 -28.97
N LEU A 67 -14.90 4.62 -28.93
CA LEU A 67 -15.33 5.66 -27.99
C LEU A 67 -15.21 5.17 -26.54
N ALA A 68 -15.61 3.95 -26.24
CA ALA A 68 -15.48 3.36 -24.92
C ALA A 68 -14.01 3.25 -24.49
N LEU A 69 -13.10 2.82 -25.37
CA LEU A 69 -11.66 2.78 -25.10
C LEU A 69 -11.08 4.19 -24.90
N GLY A 70 -11.52 5.16 -25.69
CA GLY A 70 -11.11 6.55 -25.52
C GLY A 70 -11.55 7.13 -24.16
N LEU A 71 -12.76 6.83 -23.73
CA LEU A 71 -13.27 7.21 -22.40
C LEU A 71 -12.49 6.47 -21.28
N ALA A 72 -12.13 5.21 -21.49
CA ALA A 72 -11.30 4.47 -20.55
C ALA A 72 -9.92 5.12 -20.37
N ALA A 73 -9.31 5.62 -21.46
CA ALA A 73 -8.01 6.30 -21.42
C ALA A 73 -8.03 7.64 -20.66
N ALA A 74 -9.20 8.29 -20.59
CA ALA A 74 -9.40 9.50 -19.80
C ALA A 74 -9.46 9.24 -18.28
N ASP A 75 -9.39 7.97 -17.84
CA ASP A 75 -9.45 7.50 -16.45
C ASP A 75 -10.62 8.17 -15.68
N PRO A 76 -11.88 7.89 -16.06
CA PRO A 76 -13.03 8.45 -15.38
C PRO A 76 -13.12 7.88 -13.95
N ARG A 77 -13.24 8.77 -12.98
CA ARG A 77 -13.31 8.44 -11.56
C ARG A 77 -14.63 8.92 -10.97
N TRP A 78 -15.38 7.99 -10.40
CA TRP A 78 -16.59 8.31 -9.63
C TRP A 78 -16.76 7.27 -8.52
N GLY A 79 -17.59 7.60 -7.53
CA GLY A 79 -17.80 6.82 -6.32
C GLY A 79 -17.45 7.65 -5.08
N SER A 80 -17.75 7.12 -3.91
CA SER A 80 -17.36 7.75 -2.65
C SER A 80 -15.83 7.65 -2.47
N ALA A 81 -15.25 8.65 -1.85
CA ALA A 81 -13.84 8.60 -1.43
C ALA A 81 -13.58 7.39 -0.50
N GLU A 82 -14.62 6.91 0.18
CA GLU A 82 -14.61 5.71 1.02
C GLU A 82 -14.23 4.44 0.25
N GLU A 83 -14.84 4.18 -0.93
CA GLU A 83 -14.50 3.00 -1.75
C GLU A 83 -13.06 3.07 -2.26
N ALA A 84 -12.53 4.26 -2.55
CA ALA A 84 -11.16 4.43 -3.00
C ALA A 84 -10.15 4.20 -1.85
N MET A 85 -10.50 4.56 -0.62
CA MET A 85 -9.66 4.36 0.57
C MET A 85 -9.61 2.89 1.00
N HIS A 86 -10.73 2.16 0.94
CA HIS A 86 -10.74 0.72 1.21
C HIS A 86 -9.86 -0.08 0.22
N THR A 87 -9.66 0.43 -1.00
CA THR A 87 -8.80 -0.22 -2.01
C THR A 87 -7.33 0.22 -1.90
N ALA A 88 -7.05 1.37 -1.30
CA ALA A 88 -5.70 1.94 -1.27
C ALA A 88 -4.81 1.32 -0.18
N GLY A 89 -5.36 0.89 0.97
CA GLY A 89 -4.60 0.45 2.14
C GLY A 89 -3.65 1.55 2.64
N ARG A 90 -3.23 1.48 3.89
CA ARG A 90 -2.22 2.37 4.48
C ARG A 90 -0.84 1.76 4.31
N ASP A 91 0.19 2.59 4.38
CA ASP A 91 1.55 2.11 4.55
C ASP A 91 1.89 2.18 6.05
N VAL A 92 2.10 1.03 6.66
CA VAL A 92 2.40 0.89 8.09
C VAL A 92 3.78 0.27 8.24
N VAL A 93 4.63 0.86 9.06
CA VAL A 93 5.94 0.28 9.38
C VAL A 93 5.98 -0.08 10.86
N LEU A 94 6.22 -1.36 11.14
CA LEU A 94 6.53 -1.85 12.46
C LEU A 94 8.00 -1.58 12.74
N VAL A 95 8.30 -0.82 13.78
CA VAL A 95 9.65 -0.53 14.25
C VAL A 95 9.87 -1.32 15.53
N LEU A 96 10.72 -2.35 15.43
CA LEU A 96 10.90 -3.35 16.47
C LEU A 96 12.28 -3.20 17.12
N ASP A 97 12.28 -3.16 18.42
CA ASP A 97 13.49 -3.09 19.21
C ASP A 97 14.20 -4.47 19.24
N ALA A 98 15.46 -4.49 18.87
CA ALA A 98 16.33 -5.66 18.90
C ALA A 98 17.54 -5.45 19.83
N SER A 99 17.41 -4.54 20.80
CA SER A 99 18.42 -4.31 21.83
C SER A 99 18.46 -5.47 22.85
N ASN A 100 19.55 -5.53 23.59
CA ASN A 100 19.69 -6.59 24.59
C ASN A 100 18.74 -6.46 25.78
N SER A 101 18.23 -5.26 26.05
CA SER A 101 17.21 -5.03 27.08
C SER A 101 15.91 -5.77 26.80
N MET A 102 15.64 -6.09 25.54
CA MET A 102 14.47 -6.88 25.14
C MET A 102 14.55 -8.36 25.59
N LEU A 103 15.71 -8.83 26.05
CA LEU A 103 15.85 -10.15 26.66
C LEU A 103 15.44 -10.21 28.12
N VAL A 104 15.14 -9.06 28.75
CA VAL A 104 14.70 -8.99 30.14
C VAL A 104 13.38 -9.74 30.32
N GLU A 105 13.26 -10.46 31.44
CA GLU A 105 12.13 -11.33 31.78
C GLU A 105 11.24 -10.73 32.89
N ASP A 106 11.22 -9.38 33.00
CA ASP A 106 10.30 -8.66 33.90
C ASP A 106 8.84 -8.81 33.49
N VAL A 107 8.61 -9.14 32.24
CA VAL A 107 7.33 -9.57 31.66
C VAL A 107 7.50 -10.98 31.06
N ARG A 108 6.48 -11.84 31.21
CA ARG A 108 6.60 -13.23 30.75
C ARG A 108 6.17 -13.40 29.29
N PRO A 109 6.88 -14.24 28.51
CA PRO A 109 8.11 -14.95 28.86
C PRO A 109 9.35 -14.03 28.82
N SER A 110 9.38 -13.01 27.97
CA SER A 110 10.38 -11.92 27.91
C SER A 110 9.78 -10.74 27.14
N ARG A 111 10.41 -9.56 27.23
CA ARG A 111 9.99 -8.38 26.44
C ARG A 111 9.97 -8.69 24.94
N LEU A 112 11.02 -9.34 24.42
CA LEU A 112 11.11 -9.74 23.01
C LEU A 112 9.97 -10.67 22.59
N ALA A 113 9.63 -11.64 23.41
CA ALA A 113 8.53 -12.55 23.11
C ALA A 113 7.18 -11.83 23.08
N GLN A 114 6.93 -10.90 24.01
CA GLN A 114 5.74 -10.07 23.99
C GLN A 114 5.70 -9.14 22.79
N GLN A 115 6.82 -8.50 22.44
CA GLN A 115 6.94 -7.68 21.23
C GLN A 115 6.57 -8.48 19.98
N ARG A 116 7.15 -9.69 19.79
CA ARG A 116 6.83 -10.54 18.64
C ARG A 116 5.33 -10.89 18.60
N ALA A 117 4.77 -11.30 19.75
CA ALA A 117 3.35 -11.63 19.84
C ALA A 117 2.45 -10.43 19.47
N ALA A 118 2.78 -9.23 19.96
CA ALA A 118 2.06 -8.01 19.62
C ALA A 118 2.21 -7.65 18.14
N ALA A 119 3.43 -7.75 17.58
CA ALA A 119 3.71 -7.49 16.17
C ALA A 119 2.93 -8.45 15.24
N HIS A 120 2.85 -9.75 15.57
CA HIS A 120 2.03 -10.72 14.84
C HIS A 120 0.54 -10.37 14.88
N ARG A 121 0.02 -9.99 16.07
CA ARG A 121 -1.40 -9.60 16.18
C ARG A 121 -1.70 -8.34 15.38
N LEU A 122 -0.81 -7.34 15.41
CA LEU A 122 -0.91 -6.14 14.58
C LEU A 122 -0.87 -6.49 13.09
N ALA A 123 0.07 -7.33 12.66
CA ALA A 123 0.22 -7.71 11.27
C ALA A 123 -1.05 -8.38 10.72
N ARG A 124 -1.66 -9.29 11.48
CA ARG A 124 -2.92 -9.94 11.10
C ARG A 124 -4.11 -9.00 11.11
N ALA A 125 -4.19 -8.09 12.08
CA ALA A 125 -5.28 -7.12 12.15
C ALA A 125 -5.21 -6.06 11.04
N LEU A 126 -4.01 -5.83 10.48
CA LEU A 126 -3.74 -4.86 9.43
C LEU A 126 -3.49 -5.55 8.06
N GLU A 127 -4.05 -6.73 7.82
CA GLU A 127 -3.83 -7.53 6.60
C GLU A 127 -4.22 -6.82 5.30
N HIS A 128 -5.09 -5.80 5.37
CA HIS A 128 -5.49 -5.00 4.22
C HIS A 128 -4.53 -3.84 3.93
N ASP A 129 -3.64 -3.52 4.86
CA ASP A 129 -2.61 -2.50 4.74
C ASP A 129 -1.32 -3.07 4.13
N ARG A 130 -0.36 -2.22 3.82
CA ARG A 130 1.00 -2.65 3.46
C ARG A 130 1.89 -2.51 4.67
N LEU A 131 2.50 -3.62 5.07
CA LEU A 131 3.31 -3.70 6.27
C LEU A 131 4.79 -3.74 5.92
N GLY A 132 5.58 -2.86 6.50
CA GLY A 132 7.04 -2.90 6.51
C GLY A 132 7.56 -3.25 7.89
N VAL A 133 8.77 -3.78 7.95
CA VAL A 133 9.46 -4.10 9.21
C VAL A 133 10.83 -3.43 9.23
N VAL A 134 11.06 -2.64 10.26
CA VAL A 134 12.35 -2.03 10.58
C VAL A 134 12.75 -2.53 11.96
N VAL A 135 14.00 -2.92 12.12
CA VAL A 135 14.57 -3.25 13.43
C VAL A 135 15.61 -2.20 13.79
N PHE A 136 15.76 -1.96 15.08
CA PHE A 136 16.81 -1.11 15.59
C PHE A 136 17.43 -1.68 16.88
N ALA A 137 18.68 -1.32 17.07
CA ALA A 137 19.45 -1.42 18.31
C ALA A 137 20.38 -0.19 18.33
N GLY A 138 21.70 -0.30 18.31
CA GLY A 138 22.60 0.84 18.10
C GLY A 138 22.47 1.49 16.71
N ARG A 139 21.95 0.77 15.71
CA ARG A 139 21.60 1.24 14.37
C ARG A 139 20.27 0.64 13.93
N ALA A 140 19.66 1.23 12.89
CA ALA A 140 18.43 0.70 12.31
C ALA A 140 18.66 0.05 10.96
N SER A 141 17.90 -1.01 10.68
CA SER A 141 17.91 -1.75 9.41
C SER A 141 16.50 -2.07 8.95
N VAL A 142 16.26 -2.01 7.64
CA VAL A 142 15.00 -2.43 7.04
C VAL A 142 15.06 -3.93 6.82
N LEU A 143 14.16 -4.70 7.43
CA LEU A 143 13.98 -6.13 7.15
C LEU A 143 13.01 -6.36 6.01
N ALA A 144 11.92 -5.61 5.98
CA ALA A 144 10.93 -5.67 4.90
C ALA A 144 10.45 -4.29 4.49
N PRO A 145 10.45 -3.93 3.20
CA PRO A 145 9.73 -2.76 2.71
C PRO A 145 8.22 -2.99 2.79
N PRO A 146 7.37 -1.92 2.76
CA PRO A 146 5.93 -2.07 2.83
C PRO A 146 5.38 -3.02 1.76
N THR A 147 4.87 -4.18 2.17
CA THR A 147 4.33 -5.26 1.34
C THR A 147 2.96 -5.70 1.82
N ARG A 148 2.19 -6.37 0.97
CA ARG A 148 0.94 -7.07 1.32
C ARG A 148 1.16 -8.56 1.59
N ASP A 149 2.38 -9.04 1.44
CA ASP A 149 2.73 -10.41 1.77
C ASP A 149 2.88 -10.58 3.28
N LEU A 150 1.77 -10.92 3.94
CA LEU A 150 1.72 -11.11 5.37
C LEU A 150 2.68 -12.22 5.84
N ARG A 151 2.88 -13.27 5.04
CA ARG A 151 3.77 -14.38 5.42
C ARG A 151 5.23 -13.92 5.47
N ALA A 152 5.64 -13.07 4.51
CA ALA A 152 6.96 -12.48 4.53
C ALA A 152 7.14 -11.58 5.77
N VAL A 153 6.13 -10.77 6.11
CA VAL A 153 6.16 -9.92 7.30
C VAL A 153 6.28 -10.76 8.58
N GLU A 154 5.46 -11.81 8.73
CA GLU A 154 5.50 -12.72 9.88
C GLU A 154 6.87 -13.39 10.01
N MET A 155 7.48 -13.86 8.91
CA MET A 155 8.83 -14.44 8.90
C MET A 155 9.88 -13.43 9.41
N TYR A 156 9.80 -12.16 9.00
CA TYR A 156 10.74 -11.14 9.49
C TYR A 156 10.50 -10.77 10.96
N ILE A 157 9.25 -10.78 11.44
CA ILE A 157 8.94 -10.58 12.87
C ILE A 157 9.58 -11.72 13.69
N ASP A 158 9.50 -12.97 13.24
CA ASP A 158 10.08 -14.12 13.90
C ASP A 158 11.61 -14.07 13.93
N ALA A 159 12.23 -13.47 12.92
CA ALA A 159 13.68 -13.30 12.83
C ALA A 159 14.24 -12.19 13.74
N VAL A 160 13.38 -11.36 14.36
CA VAL A 160 13.86 -10.27 15.25
C VAL A 160 14.47 -10.87 16.51
N GLU A 161 15.76 -10.70 16.67
CA GLU A 161 16.50 -11.11 17.89
C GLU A 161 17.67 -10.16 18.14
N PRO A 162 18.17 -10.09 19.36
CA PRO A 162 19.36 -9.30 19.66
C PRO A 162 20.55 -9.78 18.82
N GLY A 163 21.22 -8.83 18.17
CA GLY A 163 22.31 -9.13 17.24
C GLY A 163 21.91 -9.13 15.76
N ILE A 164 20.60 -9.08 15.43
CA ILE A 164 20.16 -8.90 14.04
C ILE A 164 20.52 -7.50 13.51
N ALA A 165 20.55 -6.49 14.38
CA ALA A 165 21.03 -5.16 14.03
C ALA A 165 22.57 -5.12 14.07
N PRO A 166 23.22 -4.40 13.14
CA PRO A 166 24.69 -4.43 12.99
C PRO A 166 25.48 -3.89 14.20
N GLN A 167 24.83 -3.15 15.09
CA GLN A 167 25.47 -2.50 16.24
C GLN A 167 24.58 -2.64 17.48
N THR A 168 25.19 -2.97 18.61
CA THR A 168 24.52 -3.02 19.90
C THR A 168 24.22 -1.60 20.41
N GLY A 169 23.18 -1.45 21.22
CA GLY A 169 22.71 -0.17 21.78
C GLY A 169 21.22 -0.01 21.60
N THR A 170 20.69 1.19 21.85
CA THR A 170 19.27 1.51 21.70
C THR A 170 19.17 2.92 21.06
N ALA A 171 19.12 2.96 19.74
CA ALA A 171 19.01 4.18 18.95
C ALA A 171 17.59 4.33 18.36
N ILE A 172 16.63 4.70 19.20
CA ILE A 172 15.21 4.87 18.84
C ILE A 172 15.05 5.86 17.69
N GLY A 173 15.80 6.99 17.76
CA GLY A 173 15.79 8.00 16.72
C GLY A 173 16.23 7.46 15.35
N ALA A 174 17.17 6.52 15.30
CA ALA A 174 17.56 5.84 14.06
C ALA A 174 16.42 4.98 13.50
N GLY A 175 15.72 4.24 14.34
CA GLY A 175 14.53 3.45 13.96
C GLY A 175 13.45 4.32 13.33
N ILE A 176 13.09 5.43 13.99
CA ILE A 176 12.09 6.38 13.50
C ILE A 176 12.53 7.00 12.15
N ARG A 177 13.79 7.45 12.04
CA ARG A 177 14.31 8.01 10.78
C ARG A 177 14.23 7.01 9.63
N GLN A 178 14.62 5.76 9.89
CA GLN A 178 14.61 4.71 8.87
C GLN A 178 13.20 4.39 8.39
N ALA A 179 12.24 4.23 9.33
CA ALA A 179 10.84 3.99 9.02
C ALA A 179 10.22 5.17 8.24
N THR A 180 10.49 6.40 8.68
CA THR A 180 10.01 7.61 8.01
C THR A 180 10.55 7.73 6.58
N SER A 181 11.85 7.45 6.38
CA SER A 181 12.47 7.46 5.05
C SER A 181 11.86 6.39 4.13
N LEU A 182 11.59 5.22 4.67
CA LEU A 182 10.94 4.11 3.95
C LEU A 182 9.52 4.49 3.49
N LEU A 183 8.74 5.10 4.38
CA LEU A 183 7.39 5.59 4.08
C LEU A 183 7.40 6.77 3.09
N ALA A 184 8.38 7.67 3.19
CA ALA A 184 8.51 8.81 2.28
C ALA A 184 8.89 8.37 0.86
N ALA A 185 9.67 7.30 0.71
CA ALA A 185 10.04 6.72 -0.58
C ALA A 185 8.89 5.93 -1.25
N ALA A 186 7.88 5.52 -0.49
CA ALA A 186 6.73 4.82 -1.02
C ALA A 186 5.81 5.78 -1.80
N PRO A 187 5.22 5.35 -2.94
CA PRO A 187 4.27 6.16 -3.69
C PRO A 187 3.07 6.57 -2.80
N GLU A 188 2.65 7.84 -2.88
CA GLU A 188 1.46 8.29 -2.17
C GLU A 188 0.20 7.62 -2.71
N ARG A 189 -0.55 6.93 -1.84
CA ARG A 189 -1.75 6.18 -2.20
C ARG A 189 -3.02 6.64 -1.50
N GLY A 190 -2.93 7.71 -0.70
CA GLY A 190 -4.07 8.34 -0.03
C GLY A 190 -4.55 7.65 1.25
N GLY A 191 -4.00 6.48 1.64
CA GLY A 191 -4.40 5.72 2.83
C GLY A 191 -3.76 6.17 4.15
N GLY A 192 -2.79 7.10 4.11
CA GLY A 192 -2.03 7.52 5.29
C GLY A 192 -0.75 6.71 5.52
N ARG A 193 0.14 7.27 6.34
CA ARG A 193 1.45 6.70 6.70
C ARG A 193 1.56 6.57 8.21
N LEU A 194 1.80 5.37 8.67
CA LEU A 194 1.81 5.04 10.10
C LEU A 194 3.10 4.32 10.48
N VAL A 195 3.56 4.60 11.68
CA VAL A 195 4.63 3.86 12.36
C VAL A 195 4.07 3.31 13.67
N VAL A 196 4.32 2.03 13.95
CA VAL A 196 4.10 1.44 15.26
C VAL A 196 5.46 1.05 15.81
N LEU A 197 5.92 1.79 16.81
CA LEU A 197 7.17 1.56 17.53
C LEU A 197 6.89 0.68 18.74
N ILE A 198 7.60 -0.44 18.87
CA ILE A 198 7.52 -1.34 20.02
C ILE A 198 8.89 -1.42 20.65
N SER A 199 9.03 -0.93 21.89
CA SER A 199 10.30 -0.82 22.61
C SER A 199 10.05 -0.69 24.12
N ASP A 200 11.09 -0.86 24.91
CA ASP A 200 11.11 -0.45 26.33
C ASP A 200 11.40 1.05 26.51
N GLY A 201 11.75 1.74 25.43
CA GLY A 201 11.98 3.19 25.47
C GLY A 201 13.28 3.63 26.10
N GLU A 202 14.06 2.70 26.68
CA GLU A 202 15.28 3.03 27.43
C GLU A 202 16.44 3.34 26.46
N PRO A 203 16.92 4.58 26.40
CA PRO A 203 18.05 4.93 25.55
C PRO A 203 19.37 4.50 26.19
N LEU A 204 20.35 4.12 25.35
CA LEU A 204 21.70 3.81 25.85
C LEU A 204 22.39 5.04 26.43
N ASP A 205 22.20 6.18 25.80
CA ASP A 205 22.68 7.50 26.25
C ASP A 205 21.51 8.49 26.22
N PRO A 206 20.88 8.76 27.37
CA PRO A 206 19.73 9.66 27.44
C PRO A 206 20.03 11.10 26.96
N GLU A 207 21.23 11.60 27.13
CA GLU A 207 21.60 12.98 26.79
C GLU A 207 21.66 13.17 25.26
N GLU A 208 22.12 12.15 24.53
CA GLU A 208 22.22 12.20 23.06
C GLU A 208 20.96 11.66 22.36
N GLU A 209 20.43 10.54 22.84
CA GLU A 209 19.39 9.81 22.10
C GLU A 209 17.99 10.42 22.31
N GLN A 210 17.68 10.95 23.49
CA GLN A 210 16.38 11.57 23.75
C GLN A 210 16.09 12.75 22.81
N PRO A 211 17.01 13.74 22.67
CA PRO A 211 16.83 14.78 21.65
C PRO A 211 16.78 14.24 20.23
N ALA A 212 17.61 13.24 19.89
CA ALA A 212 17.66 12.66 18.56
C ALA A 212 16.35 11.96 18.16
N ALA A 213 15.72 11.25 19.09
CA ALA A 213 14.43 10.60 18.86
C ALA A 213 13.29 11.60 18.69
N LEU A 214 13.25 12.67 19.51
CA LEU A 214 12.25 13.72 19.38
C LEU A 214 12.39 14.51 18.07
N VAL A 215 13.63 14.82 17.65
CA VAL A 215 13.88 15.44 16.33
C VAL A 215 13.40 14.53 15.21
N ALA A 216 13.64 13.22 15.30
CA ALA A 216 13.16 12.26 14.32
C ALA A 216 11.61 12.19 14.28
N ALA A 217 10.95 12.22 15.45
CA ALA A 217 9.49 12.25 15.56
C ALA A 217 8.89 13.53 14.96
N ARG A 218 9.46 14.70 15.27
CA ARG A 218 9.02 15.98 14.65
C ARG A 218 9.17 15.98 13.13
N ARG A 219 10.27 15.43 12.63
CA ARG A 219 10.46 15.29 11.18
C ARG A 219 9.41 14.36 10.57
N ALA A 220 9.08 13.25 11.24
CA ALA A 220 8.02 12.33 10.80
C ALA A 220 6.67 13.04 10.75
N ALA A 221 6.32 13.82 11.80
CA ALA A 221 5.11 14.64 11.83
C ALA A 221 5.04 15.62 10.66
N GLY A 222 6.15 16.30 10.34
CA GLY A 222 6.26 17.21 9.19
C GLY A 222 6.03 16.53 7.83
N LEU A 223 6.23 15.22 7.74
CA LEU A 223 5.98 14.39 6.55
C LEU A 223 4.60 13.69 6.60
N GLY A 224 3.75 14.04 7.58
CA GLY A 224 2.43 13.44 7.73
C GLY A 224 2.45 11.98 8.23
N VAL A 225 3.54 11.54 8.85
CA VAL A 225 3.66 10.21 9.45
C VAL A 225 3.22 10.29 10.92
N VAL A 226 2.27 9.45 11.31
CA VAL A 226 1.83 9.29 12.70
C VAL A 226 2.58 8.13 13.34
N ILE A 227 3.12 8.33 14.55
CA ILE A 227 3.84 7.30 15.30
C ILE A 227 3.02 6.91 16.51
N HIS A 228 2.61 5.66 16.59
CA HIS A 228 2.06 5.05 17.79
C HIS A 228 3.16 4.27 18.49
N THR A 229 3.18 4.29 19.80
CA THR A 229 4.19 3.60 20.60
C THR A 229 3.56 2.57 21.53
N LEU A 230 4.17 1.39 21.59
CA LEU A 230 3.82 0.31 22.50
C LEU A 230 5.01 0.08 23.44
N GLY A 231 4.82 0.35 24.72
CA GLY A 231 5.81 0.10 25.77
C GLY A 231 5.79 -1.37 26.20
N VAL A 232 6.97 -1.96 26.31
CA VAL A 232 7.16 -3.35 26.77
C VAL A 232 8.13 -3.38 27.94
N GLY A 233 7.76 -4.06 29.00
CA GLY A 233 8.53 -4.14 30.24
C GLY A 233 7.77 -3.55 31.42
N THR A 234 8.47 -3.39 32.53
CA THR A 234 7.92 -2.78 33.75
C THR A 234 8.76 -1.58 34.21
N PRO A 235 8.18 -0.61 34.95
CA PRO A 235 8.94 0.50 35.51
C PRO A 235 9.99 0.04 36.53
N GLU A 236 9.75 -1.07 37.22
CA GLU A 236 10.72 -1.68 38.16
C GLU A 236 11.92 -2.25 37.40
N GLY A 237 11.65 -2.79 36.20
CA GLY A 237 12.63 -3.38 35.31
C GLY A 237 13.15 -4.73 35.75
N GLY A 238 14.21 -5.17 35.11
CA GLY A 238 14.86 -6.44 35.40
C GLY A 238 16.32 -6.48 34.96
N PRO A 239 17.07 -7.47 35.45
CA PRO A 239 18.46 -7.64 35.06
C PRO A 239 18.62 -8.06 33.63
N VAL A 240 19.50 -7.42 32.87
CA VAL A 240 19.74 -7.70 31.48
C VAL A 240 20.53 -9.01 31.31
N PRO A 241 19.98 -10.04 30.65
CA PRO A 241 20.70 -11.29 30.43
C PRO A 241 21.95 -11.08 29.56
N GLN A 242 23.03 -11.75 29.90
CA GLN A 242 24.18 -11.90 29.03
C GLN A 242 24.03 -13.20 28.25
N VAL A 243 23.99 -13.09 26.93
CA VAL A 243 23.89 -14.24 26.02
C VAL A 243 25.14 -14.29 25.17
N ASP A 244 25.74 -15.47 25.08
CA ASP A 244 26.86 -15.72 24.17
C ASP A 244 26.33 -15.65 22.71
N PRO A 245 26.90 -14.77 21.89
CA PRO A 245 26.43 -14.60 20.49
C PRO A 245 26.67 -15.83 19.61
N GLN A 246 27.58 -16.72 19.97
CA GLN A 246 27.92 -17.90 19.18
C GLN A 246 27.06 -19.12 19.53
N THR A 247 26.73 -19.27 20.81
CA THR A 247 25.98 -20.44 21.28
C THR A 247 24.54 -20.15 21.61
N GLY A 248 24.13 -18.88 21.71
CA GLY A 248 22.81 -18.43 22.15
C GLY A 248 22.52 -18.77 23.63
N ARG A 249 23.53 -19.25 24.39
CA ARG A 249 23.34 -19.64 25.79
C ARG A 249 23.48 -18.46 26.72
N ARG A 250 22.64 -18.44 27.76
CA ARG A 250 22.71 -17.44 28.82
C ARG A 250 23.90 -17.76 29.73
N GLU A 251 24.80 -16.78 29.86
CA GLU A 251 26.00 -16.86 30.70
C GLU A 251 25.91 -16.09 32.02
N GLY A 252 24.71 -15.60 32.35
CA GLY A 252 24.47 -14.77 33.53
C GLY A 252 23.76 -13.48 33.18
N TYR A 253 24.21 -12.39 33.83
CA TYR A 253 23.66 -11.04 33.60
C TYR A 253 24.79 -10.08 33.22
N LYS A 254 24.47 -9.10 32.42
CA LYS A 254 25.38 -8.02 32.08
C LYS A 254 25.78 -7.22 33.32
N THR A 255 27.02 -6.81 33.35
CA THR A 255 27.55 -5.90 34.39
C THR A 255 27.67 -4.52 33.80
N ASP A 256 27.19 -3.53 34.52
CA ASP A 256 27.38 -2.13 34.20
C ASP A 256 28.87 -1.78 34.34
N PRO A 257 29.54 -1.29 33.28
CA PRO A 257 30.97 -1.02 33.30
C PRO A 257 31.38 0.11 34.22
N PHE A 258 30.45 1.00 34.59
CA PHE A 258 30.75 2.15 35.46
C PHE A 258 30.57 1.84 36.93
N THR A 259 29.55 1.05 37.28
CA THR A 259 29.19 0.76 38.66
C THR A 259 29.70 -0.61 39.13
N GLY A 260 30.02 -1.53 38.20
CA GLY A 260 30.37 -2.92 38.51
C GLY A 260 29.20 -3.76 39.01
N GLN A 261 27.99 -3.21 39.03
CA GLN A 261 26.75 -3.90 39.44
C GLN A 261 26.06 -4.57 38.24
N THR A 262 25.10 -5.43 38.52
CA THR A 262 24.24 -6.01 37.46
C THR A 262 23.48 -4.89 36.76
N ALA A 263 23.59 -4.85 35.45
CA ALA A 263 22.82 -3.89 34.62
C ALA A 263 21.34 -4.22 34.70
N VAL A 264 20.52 -3.24 35.07
CA VAL A 264 19.08 -3.32 35.17
C VAL A 264 18.47 -2.41 34.10
N SER A 265 17.61 -2.94 33.27
CA SER A 265 16.85 -2.17 32.28
C SER A 265 15.41 -1.97 32.76
N ARG A 266 14.85 -0.77 32.49
CA ARG A 266 13.51 -0.35 32.88
C ARG A 266 12.73 0.13 31.70
N LEU A 267 11.40 0.09 31.80
CA LEU A 267 10.53 0.73 30.82
C LEU A 267 10.54 2.26 31.01
N ASP A 268 10.92 3.00 29.98
CA ASP A 268 10.80 4.46 29.92
C ASP A 268 9.51 4.85 29.18
N GLU A 269 8.40 4.90 29.91
CA GLU A 269 7.11 5.31 29.36
C GLU A 269 7.10 6.78 28.94
N GLU A 270 7.82 7.65 29.62
CA GLU A 270 7.83 9.09 29.37
C GLU A 270 8.37 9.36 27.97
N MET A 271 9.49 8.75 27.63
CA MET A 271 10.10 8.85 26.31
C MET A 271 9.14 8.37 25.19
N LEU A 272 8.49 7.22 25.37
CA LEU A 272 7.55 6.68 24.41
C LEU A 272 6.30 7.56 24.26
N ARG A 273 5.79 8.14 25.35
CA ARG A 273 4.67 9.10 25.33
C ARG A 273 5.04 10.38 24.60
N LEU A 274 6.24 10.91 24.84
CA LEU A 274 6.72 12.09 24.14
C LEU A 274 6.81 11.87 22.63
N ILE A 275 7.41 10.75 22.18
CA ILE A 275 7.50 10.40 20.77
C ILE A 275 6.11 10.33 20.11
N ALA A 276 5.16 9.65 20.76
CA ALA A 276 3.79 9.53 20.24
C ALA A 276 3.10 10.89 20.15
N SER A 277 3.23 11.74 21.18
CA SER A 277 2.58 13.05 21.24
C SER A 277 3.06 14.00 20.15
N GLU A 278 4.34 13.99 19.79
CA GLU A 278 4.93 14.83 18.73
C GLU A 278 4.29 14.60 17.36
N THR A 279 3.72 13.41 17.13
CA THR A 279 3.09 13.03 15.86
C THR A 279 1.57 12.87 15.95
N ARG A 280 0.95 13.25 17.07
CA ARG A 280 -0.48 13.02 17.38
C ARG A 280 -0.85 11.53 17.44
N GLY A 281 0.12 10.67 17.68
CA GLY A 281 -0.07 9.26 17.93
C GLY A 281 -0.58 8.96 19.34
N SER A 282 -0.53 7.71 19.73
CA SER A 282 -0.89 7.25 21.07
C SER A 282 0.15 6.31 21.62
N TYR A 283 0.37 6.39 22.92
CA TYR A 283 1.14 5.42 23.69
C TYR A 283 0.19 4.42 24.34
N HIS A 284 0.59 3.16 24.37
CA HIS A 284 -0.08 2.10 25.13
C HIS A 284 0.98 1.21 25.78
N HIS A 285 0.71 0.76 27.01
CA HIS A 285 1.58 -0.20 27.70
C HIS A 285 1.07 -1.63 27.41
N LEU A 286 1.93 -2.49 26.91
CA LEU A 286 1.54 -3.83 26.43
C LEU A 286 1.04 -4.75 27.54
N ALA A 287 1.42 -4.48 28.79
CA ALA A 287 0.91 -5.22 29.94
C ALA A 287 -0.52 -4.84 30.32
N ASP A 288 -1.04 -3.70 29.87
CA ASP A 288 -2.40 -3.28 30.16
C ASP A 288 -3.40 -4.14 29.37
N ALA A 289 -4.43 -4.59 30.07
CA ALA A 289 -5.49 -5.36 29.45
C ALA A 289 -6.19 -4.52 28.36
N GLY A 290 -6.19 -5.01 27.12
CA GLY A 290 -6.83 -4.32 26.01
C GLY A 290 -5.98 -3.22 25.34
N ALA A 291 -4.71 -3.07 25.68
CA ALA A 291 -3.81 -2.06 25.09
C ALA A 291 -3.73 -2.17 23.56
N LEU A 292 -3.57 -3.38 23.07
CA LEU A 292 -3.48 -3.64 21.64
C LEU A 292 -4.82 -3.42 20.93
N GLU A 293 -5.91 -3.81 21.56
CA GLU A 293 -7.28 -3.56 21.08
C GLU A 293 -7.58 -2.06 21.03
N ALA A 294 -7.15 -1.30 22.04
CA ALA A 294 -7.26 0.16 22.06
C ALA A 294 -6.47 0.81 20.92
N LEU A 295 -5.25 0.34 20.67
CA LEU A 295 -4.47 0.79 19.52
C LEU A 295 -5.17 0.46 18.20
N LEU A 296 -5.62 -0.78 18.02
CA LEU A 296 -6.33 -1.21 16.81
C LEU A 296 -7.62 -0.43 16.58
N ALA A 297 -8.40 -0.18 17.65
CA ALA A 297 -9.60 0.66 17.59
C ALA A 297 -9.27 2.09 17.17
N ARG A 298 -8.14 2.65 17.67
CA ARG A 298 -7.68 3.97 17.28
C ARG A 298 -7.20 4.02 15.83
N LEU A 299 -6.50 2.99 15.37
CA LEU A 299 -6.10 2.85 13.97
C LEU A 299 -7.33 2.74 13.06
N GLY A 300 -8.36 1.97 13.45
CA GLY A 300 -9.64 1.90 12.76
C GLY A 300 -10.44 3.20 12.81
N ALA A 301 -10.45 3.90 13.97
CA ALA A 301 -11.12 5.19 14.12
C ALA A 301 -10.43 6.33 13.35
N ALA A 302 -9.12 6.26 13.15
CA ALA A 302 -8.39 7.20 12.29
C ALA A 302 -8.79 7.11 10.81
N GLU A 303 -9.43 6.02 10.41
CA GLU A 303 -10.11 5.93 9.12
C GLU A 303 -11.39 6.79 9.05
N ALA A 304 -12.06 7.00 10.18
CA ALA A 304 -13.34 7.72 10.22
C ALA A 304 -13.22 9.26 10.03
N PRO A 305 -12.27 10.00 10.66
CA PRO A 305 -12.24 11.47 10.54
C PRO A 305 -11.55 11.96 9.25
N ALA A 306 -10.68 11.19 8.61
CA ALA A 306 -10.24 11.49 7.25
C ALA A 306 -11.44 11.46 6.26
N ARG A 307 -12.48 10.72 6.62
CA ARG A 307 -13.78 10.68 5.95
C ARG A 307 -14.61 11.97 6.16
N ALA A 308 -14.50 12.59 7.34
CA ALA A 308 -15.33 13.76 7.71
C ALA A 308 -14.64 15.11 7.45
N ALA A 309 -13.29 15.19 7.51
CA ALA A 309 -12.54 16.44 7.32
C ALA A 309 -12.16 16.73 5.86
N GLY A 310 -12.47 15.84 4.93
CA GLY A 310 -12.24 16.00 3.48
C GLY A 310 -13.11 17.05 2.78
N GLY A 311 -13.69 17.98 3.50
CA GLY A 311 -14.39 19.15 2.97
C GLY A 311 -13.49 20.29 2.46
N GLY A 312 -12.16 20.14 2.42
CA GLY A 312 -11.19 21.14 1.99
C GLY A 312 -10.28 20.63 0.87
N SER A 313 -10.61 20.92 -0.35
CA SER A 313 -9.79 21.17 -1.56
C SER A 313 -8.43 20.47 -1.72
N THR A 314 -8.38 19.16 -1.75
CA THR A 314 -7.42 18.42 -2.58
C THR A 314 -8.17 17.23 -3.13
N GLY A 315 -8.25 17.11 -4.47
CA GLY A 315 -9.15 16.20 -5.18
C GLY A 315 -9.17 14.80 -4.62
N GLY A 316 -10.17 14.48 -3.84
CA GLY A 316 -10.35 13.19 -3.20
C GLY A 316 -10.20 12.07 -4.23
N ALA A 317 -9.30 11.14 -3.98
CA ALA A 317 -9.00 10.03 -4.87
C ALA A 317 -10.25 9.17 -5.05
N ARG A 318 -11.02 9.44 -6.12
CA ARG A 318 -12.17 8.62 -6.51
C ARG A 318 -11.67 7.34 -7.17
N ALA A 319 -12.39 6.23 -6.96
CA ALA A 319 -12.02 4.95 -7.52
C ALA A 319 -11.95 5.01 -9.06
N PRO A 320 -10.88 4.50 -9.70
CA PRO A 320 -10.79 4.43 -11.15
C PRO A 320 -11.80 3.43 -11.68
N ARG A 321 -12.63 3.84 -12.65
CA ARG A 321 -13.69 3.01 -13.24
C ARG A 321 -13.45 2.70 -14.72
N TYR A 322 -12.23 2.87 -15.21
CA TYR A 322 -11.87 2.57 -16.59
C TYR A 322 -12.19 1.12 -17.00
N ALA A 323 -12.14 0.18 -16.04
CA ALA A 323 -12.41 -1.23 -16.29
C ALA A 323 -13.81 -1.49 -16.88
N TRP A 324 -14.83 -0.71 -16.50
CA TRP A 324 -16.19 -0.82 -17.05
C TRP A 324 -16.21 -0.47 -18.52
N PHE A 325 -15.49 0.56 -18.95
CA PHE A 325 -15.42 0.98 -20.35
C PHE A 325 -14.62 0.00 -21.20
N VAL A 326 -13.53 -0.57 -20.64
CA VAL A 326 -12.77 -1.63 -21.30
C VAL A 326 -13.63 -2.89 -21.46
N GLY A 327 -14.35 -3.29 -20.42
CA GLY A 327 -15.28 -4.42 -20.45
C GLY A 327 -16.39 -4.23 -21.52
N LEU A 328 -16.97 -3.02 -21.58
CA LEU A 328 -17.97 -2.69 -22.61
C LEU A 328 -17.38 -2.78 -24.02
N ALA A 329 -16.19 -2.25 -24.25
CA ALA A 329 -15.51 -2.29 -25.54
C ALA A 329 -15.27 -3.74 -25.98
N LEU A 330 -14.76 -4.59 -25.07
CA LEU A 330 -14.52 -6.02 -25.33
C LEU A 330 -15.83 -6.76 -25.65
N LEU A 331 -16.90 -6.47 -24.92
CA LEU A 331 -18.21 -7.08 -25.13
C LEU A 331 -18.79 -6.71 -26.50
N LEU A 332 -18.67 -5.44 -26.91
CA LEU A 332 -19.10 -4.99 -28.23
C LEU A 332 -18.32 -5.67 -29.35
N LEU A 333 -17.00 -5.81 -29.24
CA LEU A 333 -16.14 -6.47 -30.21
C LEU A 333 -16.42 -7.98 -30.26
N ALA A 334 -16.65 -8.64 -29.15
CA ALA A 334 -17.01 -10.05 -29.07
C ALA A 334 -18.38 -10.30 -29.73
N ALA A 335 -19.37 -9.44 -29.47
CA ALA A 335 -20.70 -9.53 -30.07
C ALA A 335 -20.64 -9.37 -31.59
N ASP A 336 -19.80 -8.44 -32.10
CA ASP A 336 -19.59 -8.28 -33.56
C ASP A 336 -18.96 -9.54 -34.17
N ALA A 337 -17.92 -10.09 -33.53
CA ALA A 337 -17.27 -11.32 -34.00
C ALA A 337 -18.22 -12.55 -34.04
N VAL A 338 -19.08 -12.69 -33.02
CA VAL A 338 -20.09 -13.77 -33.00
C VAL A 338 -21.14 -13.56 -34.07
N ALA A 339 -21.60 -12.32 -34.27
CA ALA A 339 -22.58 -11.99 -35.31
C ALA A 339 -22.03 -12.26 -36.71
N GLU A 340 -20.74 -12.00 -36.95
CA GLU A 340 -20.08 -12.31 -38.24
C GLU A 340 -19.98 -13.81 -38.48
N ARG A 341 -19.63 -14.61 -37.48
CA ARG A 341 -19.59 -16.09 -37.58
C ARG A 341 -20.96 -16.70 -37.88
N ARG A 342 -22.03 -16.15 -37.31
CA ARG A 342 -23.40 -16.59 -37.56
C ARG A 342 -23.89 -16.21 -38.96
N ALA A 343 -23.44 -15.08 -39.48
CA ALA A 343 -23.78 -14.61 -40.81
C ALA A 343 -23.04 -15.38 -41.95
N HIS A 344 -21.93 -16.05 -41.62
CA HIS A 344 -21.08 -16.77 -42.57
C HIS A 344 -20.71 -18.13 -41.98
N PRO A 345 -21.63 -19.13 -41.98
CA PRO A 345 -21.25 -20.49 -41.60
C PRO A 345 -20.21 -21.00 -42.60
N ALA A 346 -19.13 -21.61 -42.08
CA ALA A 346 -18.11 -22.21 -42.92
C ALA A 346 -18.73 -23.21 -43.93
N PRO A 347 -18.24 -23.28 -45.18
CA PRO A 347 -18.73 -24.26 -46.12
C PRO A 347 -18.48 -25.65 -45.54
N ARG A 348 -19.56 -26.46 -45.41
CA ARG A 348 -19.44 -27.87 -45.04
C ARG A 348 -18.57 -28.52 -46.11
N GLN A 349 -17.41 -29.01 -45.74
CA GLN A 349 -16.62 -29.87 -46.58
C GLN A 349 -17.44 -31.14 -46.80
N ALA A 350 -17.84 -31.35 -48.03
CA ALA A 350 -18.45 -32.59 -48.50
C ALA A 350 -17.36 -33.58 -48.89
#